data_771881acda458262ab1382d34c00082f
#
_entry.id   771881acda458262ab1382d34c00082f
#
_cell.length_a   1.000
_cell.length_b   1.000
_cell.length_c   1.000
_cell.angle_alpha   90.00
_cell.angle_beta   90.00
_cell.angle_gamma   90.00
#
_symmetry.space_group_name_H-M   'P 1'
#
loop_
_entity.id
_entity.type
_entity.pdbx_description
1 polymer ?
#
loop_
_entity_poly.entity_id
_entity_poly.type
_entity_poly.pdbx_seq_one_letter_code
_entity_poly.pdbx_strand_id
1 'polypeptide(L)' 'MQRRPPAGVLPRNLTLRQAAEYWGVSYNTFRRLVRDGVAPPPMNVPELGRMLFDREEQERAIDALRQLG' A
#
# COMPACT_ATOMS: atom_id res chain seq x y z
N MET A 1 22.02 -5.60 2.89
CA MET A 1 21.56 -4.54 2.02
C MET A 1 20.19 -4.88 1.44
N GLN A 2 19.30 -3.96 1.57
CA GLN A 2 17.95 -4.12 1.04
C GLN A 2 17.95 -3.90 -0.47
N ARG A 3 17.28 -4.78 -1.17
CA ARG A 3 17.19 -4.67 -2.61
C ARG A 3 15.72 -4.50 -3.00
N ARG A 4 15.42 -3.42 -3.66
CA ARG A 4 14.06 -3.20 -4.15
C ARG A 4 13.86 -3.95 -5.45
N PRO A 5 12.75 -4.65 -5.61
CA PRO A 5 12.45 -5.25 -6.90
C PRO A 5 12.18 -4.16 -7.93
N PRO A 6 12.47 -4.42 -9.22
CA PRO A 6 12.08 -3.50 -10.27
C PRO A 6 10.57 -3.25 -10.24
N ALA A 7 10.14 -2.08 -10.71
CA ALA A 7 8.74 -1.70 -10.65
C ALA A 7 7.80 -2.74 -11.26
N GLY A 8 8.22 -3.40 -12.35
CA GLY A 8 7.39 -4.39 -13.01
C GLY A 8 7.27 -5.72 -12.28
N VAL A 9 8.00 -5.90 -11.18
CA VAL A 9 8.04 -7.16 -10.44
C VAL A 9 7.24 -7.09 -9.14
N LEU A 10 6.71 -5.91 -8.79
CA LEU A 10 5.93 -5.77 -7.57
C LEU A 10 4.67 -6.62 -7.63
N PRO A 11 4.35 -7.36 -6.57
CA PRO A 11 3.13 -8.16 -6.54
C PRO A 11 1.90 -7.27 -6.56
N ARG A 12 0.80 -7.81 -7.03
CA ARG A 12 -0.45 -7.07 -7.02
C ARG A 12 -0.93 -6.82 -5.59
N ASN A 13 -0.78 -7.82 -4.73
CA ASN A 13 -1.24 -7.71 -3.34
C ASN A 13 -0.06 -7.46 -2.44
N LEU A 14 -0.13 -6.39 -1.66
CA LEU A 14 0.96 -5.93 -0.82
C LEU A 14 0.64 -6.19 0.65
N THR A 15 1.66 -6.59 1.40
CA THR A 15 1.53 -6.60 2.87
C THR A 15 1.48 -5.16 3.36
N LEU A 16 1.13 -4.98 4.64
CA LEU A 16 1.10 -3.65 5.23
C LEU A 16 2.45 -2.94 5.09
N ARG A 17 3.54 -3.66 5.35
CA ARG A 17 4.87 -3.10 5.25
C ARG A 17 5.21 -2.72 3.80
N GLN A 18 4.87 -3.59 2.86
CA GLN A 18 5.11 -3.30 1.45
C GLN A 18 4.30 -2.09 0.98
N ALA A 19 3.06 -1.98 1.45
CA ALA A 19 2.22 -0.84 1.09
C ALA A 19 2.79 0.46 1.62
N ALA A 20 3.29 0.45 2.87
CA ALA A 20 3.92 1.64 3.43
C ALA A 20 5.13 2.04 2.60
N GLU A 21 5.94 1.08 2.19
CA GLU A 21 7.10 1.36 1.32
C GLU A 21 6.67 1.91 -0.03
N TYR A 22 5.58 1.37 -0.57
CA TYR A 22 5.05 1.83 -1.84
C TYR A 22 4.65 3.30 -1.78
N TRP A 23 4.05 3.72 -0.65
CA TRP A 23 3.68 5.10 -0.42
C TRP A 23 4.89 5.97 -0.04
N GLY A 24 6.01 5.35 0.35
CA GLY A 24 7.19 6.08 0.79
C GLY A 24 7.06 6.67 2.17
N VAL A 25 6.30 6.03 3.04
CA VAL A 25 6.08 6.51 4.41
C VAL A 25 6.37 5.41 5.41
N SER A 26 6.43 5.78 6.68
CA SER A 26 6.66 4.81 7.74
C SER A 26 5.43 3.92 7.91
N TYR A 27 5.65 2.77 8.54
CA TYR A 27 4.61 1.83 8.87
C TYR A 27 3.46 2.50 9.64
N ASN A 28 3.80 3.25 10.68
CA ASN A 28 2.78 3.90 11.50
C ASN A 28 2.04 5.00 10.75
N THR A 29 2.75 5.74 9.91
CA THR A 29 2.12 6.77 9.09
C THR A 29 1.14 6.15 8.11
N PHE A 30 1.52 5.03 7.48
CA PHE A 30 0.62 4.38 6.54
C PHE A 30 -0.65 3.89 7.23
N ARG A 31 -0.50 3.31 8.42
CA ARG A 31 -1.68 2.86 9.18
C ARG A 31 -2.64 4.02 9.44
N ARG A 32 -2.09 5.19 9.72
CA ARG A 32 -2.91 6.39 9.94
C ARG A 32 -3.62 6.80 8.65
N LEU A 33 -2.92 6.73 7.51
CA LEU A 33 -3.55 7.07 6.23
C LEU A 33 -4.73 6.15 5.93
N VAL A 34 -4.60 4.88 6.23
CA VAL A 34 -5.69 3.93 6.04
C VAL A 34 -6.85 4.27 6.99
N ARG A 35 -6.53 4.52 8.26
CA ARG A 35 -7.56 4.84 9.25
C ARG A 35 -8.33 6.10 8.87
N ASP A 36 -7.64 7.09 8.31
CA ASP A 36 -8.26 8.36 7.97
C ASP A 36 -8.90 8.36 6.58
N GLY A 37 -8.88 7.23 5.89
CA GLY A 37 -9.52 7.11 4.58
C GLY A 37 -8.73 7.69 3.43
N VAL A 38 -7.47 8.07 3.65
CA VAL A 38 -6.61 8.59 2.58
C VAL A 38 -6.09 7.46 1.71
N ALA A 39 -5.65 6.37 2.34
CA ALA A 39 -5.22 5.18 1.62
C ALA A 39 -6.34 4.15 1.62
N PRO A 40 -6.54 3.43 0.50
CA PRO A 40 -7.58 2.40 0.43
C PRO A 40 -7.38 1.31 1.48
N PRO A 41 -8.46 0.79 2.04
CA PRO A 41 -8.37 -0.23 3.08
C PRO A 41 -7.89 -1.57 2.54
N PRO A 42 -7.40 -2.44 3.43
CA PRO A 42 -6.94 -3.75 3.00
C PRO A 42 -8.09 -4.71 2.76
N MET A 43 -7.77 -5.78 2.03
CA MET A 43 -8.64 -6.91 1.86
C MET A 43 -8.26 -7.97 2.89
N ASN A 44 -9.26 -8.50 3.60
CA ASN A 44 -9.02 -9.55 4.56
C ASN A 44 -8.98 -10.90 3.84
N VAL A 45 -7.89 -11.66 4.04
CA VAL A 45 -7.74 -12.97 3.44
C VAL A 45 -7.65 -14.00 4.57
N PRO A 46 -8.81 -14.56 4.99
CA PRO A 46 -8.83 -15.44 6.16
C PRO A 46 -7.92 -16.66 6.02
N GLU A 47 -7.83 -17.23 4.83
CA GLU A 47 -7.00 -18.41 4.60
C GLU A 47 -5.53 -18.16 4.90
N LEU A 48 -5.08 -16.92 4.75
CA LEU A 48 -3.70 -16.55 5.01
C LEU A 48 -3.51 -15.94 6.40
N GLY A 49 -4.60 -15.66 7.09
CA GLY A 49 -4.54 -15.01 8.39
C GLY A 49 -3.95 -13.61 8.33
N ARG A 50 -4.09 -12.92 7.21
CA ARG A 50 -3.51 -11.59 7.05
C ARG A 50 -4.35 -10.74 6.13
N MET A 51 -4.09 -9.44 6.19
CA MET A 51 -4.70 -8.45 5.30
C MET A 51 -3.73 -8.07 4.22
N LEU A 52 -4.24 -7.88 3.00
CA LEU A 52 -3.44 -7.50 1.86
C LEU A 52 -4.03 -6.25 1.22
N PHE A 53 -3.16 -5.42 0.69
CA PHE A 53 -3.54 -4.17 0.03
C PHE A 53 -3.37 -4.33 -1.47
N ASP A 54 -4.39 -3.95 -2.24
CA ASP A 54 -4.31 -4.03 -3.70
C ASP A 54 -3.41 -2.91 -4.21
N ARG A 55 -2.32 -3.27 -4.88
CA ARG A 55 -1.36 -2.30 -5.39
C ARG A 55 -2.01 -1.31 -6.34
N GLU A 56 -2.92 -1.78 -7.19
CA GLU A 56 -3.56 -0.88 -8.16
C GLU A 56 -4.46 0.14 -7.49
N GLU A 57 -5.14 -0.24 -6.42
CA GLU A 57 -5.93 0.71 -5.66
C GLU A 57 -5.04 1.77 -4.99
N GLN A 58 -3.91 1.32 -4.45
CA GLN A 58 -2.96 2.25 -3.83
C GLN A 58 -2.41 3.23 -4.87
N GLU A 59 -2.10 2.72 -6.05
CA GLU A 59 -1.59 3.54 -7.12
C GLU A 59 -2.59 4.62 -7.53
N ARG A 60 -3.85 4.24 -7.68
CA ARG A 60 -4.90 5.20 -8.04
C ARG A 60 -5.08 6.26 -6.96
N ALA A 61 -4.98 5.87 -5.70
CA ALA A 61 -5.12 6.82 -4.60
C ALA A 61 -3.97 7.82 -4.60
N ILE A 62 -2.75 7.34 -4.82
CA ILE A 62 -1.58 8.22 -4.89
C ILE A 62 -1.72 9.19 -6.07
N ASP A 63 -2.14 8.69 -7.22
CA ASP A 63 -2.28 9.53 -8.40
C ASP A 63 -3.35 10.60 -8.19
N ALA A 64 -4.44 10.25 -7.51
CA ALA A 64 -5.49 11.23 -7.22
C ALA A 64 -4.96 12.36 -6.33
N LEU A 65 -4.12 12.02 -5.35
CA LEU A 65 -3.53 13.04 -4.48
C LEU A 65 -2.59 13.95 -5.25
N ARG A 66 -1.84 13.41 -6.20
CA ARG A 66 -0.96 14.23 -7.04
C ARG A 66 -1.73 15.24 -7.85
N GLN A 67 -2.93 14.86 -8.30
CA GLN A 67 -3.75 15.77 -9.11
C GLN A 67 -4.35 16.89 -8.27
N LEU A 68 -4.51 16.70 -6.97
CA LEU A 68 -5.00 17.73 -6.08
C LEU A 68 -3.94 18.76 -5.73
N GLY A 69 -2.70 18.34 -5.76
CA GLY A 69 -1.58 19.22 -5.47
C GLY A 69 -1.01 19.84 -6.72
#